data_8dab5e861cd04aea9340292e8b5986d2
#
_entry.id   8dab5e861cd04aea9340292e8b5986d2
#
_cell.length_a   1.000
_cell.length_b   1.000
_cell.length_c   1.000
_cell.angle_alpha   90.00
_cell.angle_beta   90.00
_cell.angle_gamma   90.00
#
_symmetry.space_group_name_H-M   'P 1'
#
loop_
_entity.id
_entity.type
_entity.pdbx_description
1 polymer ?
#
loop_
_entity_poly.entity_id
_entity_poly.type
_entity_poly.pdbx_seq_one_letter_code
_entity_poly.pdbx_strand_id
1 'polypeptide(L)'
;MFQFAYELKKVPADLFHKAAKLESVRNAFAYTSLAEVDEDFFAHNPELSNVTVCFSNTKLKTVPEKLFAKNPKIDDFSSVFTGILTLETIPENIFANQPECDSFYYTFQGS
;
A
#
# COMPACT_ATOMS: atom_id res chain seq x y z
N MET A 1 -5.84 2.14 11.39
CA MET A 1 -6.04 3.59 11.22
C MET A 1 -7.39 3.87 10.58
N PHE A 2 -7.61 3.56 9.30
CA PHE A 2 -8.90 3.75 8.63
C PHE A 2 -9.60 2.44 8.33
N GLN A 3 -9.17 1.33 8.94
CA GLN A 3 -9.71 0.01 8.68
C GLN A 3 -11.24 0.00 8.87
N PHE A 4 -11.93 -0.67 7.93
CA PHE A 4 -13.40 -0.80 7.92
C PHE A 4 -14.16 0.52 7.70
N ALA A 5 -13.48 1.61 7.30
CA ALA A 5 -14.16 2.84 6.93
C ALA A 5 -14.70 2.69 5.49
N TYR A 6 -15.78 1.95 5.33
CA TYR A 6 -16.27 1.54 4.00
C TYR A 6 -16.64 2.70 3.09
N GLU A 7 -16.93 3.87 3.65
CA GLU A 7 -17.26 5.05 2.85
C GLU A 7 -16.06 5.88 2.45
N LEU A 8 -14.87 5.56 2.98
CA LEU A 8 -13.66 6.29 2.64
C LEU A 8 -13.25 5.95 1.21
N LYS A 9 -13.29 6.95 0.31
CA LYS A 9 -12.98 6.78 -1.11
C LYS A 9 -11.64 7.39 -1.52
N LYS A 10 -11.13 8.34 -0.74
CA LYS A 10 -9.96 9.11 -1.09
C LYS A 10 -9.26 9.61 0.15
N VAL A 11 -7.92 9.71 0.07
CA VAL A 11 -7.11 10.27 1.16
C VAL A 11 -6.20 11.35 0.59
N PRO A 12 -5.81 12.37 1.40
CA PRO A 12 -4.87 13.38 0.94
C PRO A 12 -3.54 12.75 0.53
N ALA A 13 -2.97 13.19 -0.58
CA ALA A 13 -1.69 12.67 -1.04
C ALA A 13 -0.56 12.91 -0.03
N ASP A 14 -0.70 13.96 0.81
CA ASP A 14 0.31 14.34 1.79
C ASP A 14 0.03 13.84 3.21
N LEU A 15 -0.87 12.87 3.36
CA LEU A 15 -1.31 12.39 4.67
C LEU A 15 -0.13 12.03 5.60
N PHE A 16 0.90 11.39 5.09
CA PHE A 16 2.04 10.94 5.88
C PHE A 16 3.32 11.72 5.63
N HIS A 17 3.27 12.83 4.89
CA HIS A 17 4.49 13.56 4.49
C HIS A 17 5.30 14.11 5.67
N LYS A 18 4.66 14.35 6.82
CA LYS A 18 5.36 14.86 8.01
C LYS A 18 5.77 13.75 8.98
N ALA A 19 5.47 12.51 8.66
CA ALA A 19 5.74 11.38 9.56
C ALA A 19 7.05 10.67 9.16
N ALA A 20 8.18 11.37 9.24
CA ALA A 20 9.47 10.84 8.78
C ALA A 20 9.91 9.55 9.47
N LYS A 21 9.39 9.28 10.68
CA LYS A 21 9.73 8.08 11.45
C LYS A 21 8.66 7.00 11.39
N LEU A 22 7.67 7.15 10.52
CA LEU A 22 6.61 6.16 10.37
C LEU A 22 7.19 4.80 9.97
N GLU A 23 6.89 3.78 10.74
CA GLU A 23 7.40 2.43 10.50
C GLU A 23 6.32 1.45 10.04
N SER A 24 5.06 1.69 10.36
CA SER A 24 3.98 0.74 10.04
C SER A 24 2.70 1.44 9.64
N VAL A 25 2.11 0.93 8.55
CA VAL A 25 0.74 1.27 8.14
C VAL A 25 -0.11 0.00 8.00
N ARG A 26 0.23 -1.03 8.78
CA ARG A 26 -0.50 -2.28 8.76
C ARG A 26 -2.01 -2.03 8.92
N ASN A 27 -2.82 -2.66 8.06
CA ASN A 27 -4.28 -2.54 8.07
C ASN A 27 -4.83 -1.13 7.89
N ALA A 28 -3.98 -0.13 7.57
CA ALA A 28 -4.40 1.27 7.62
C ALA A 28 -5.63 1.58 6.78
N PHE A 29 -5.74 1.01 5.59
CA PHE A 29 -6.83 1.29 4.65
C PHE A 29 -7.63 0.04 4.27
N ALA A 30 -7.45 -1.05 5.00
CA ALA A 30 -8.16 -2.29 4.72
C ALA A 30 -9.66 -2.11 4.83
N TYR A 31 -10.41 -2.74 3.91
CA TYR A 31 -11.88 -2.70 3.89
C TYR A 31 -12.44 -1.28 3.78
N THR A 32 -11.79 -0.44 2.96
CA THR A 32 -12.32 0.89 2.63
C THR A 32 -12.77 0.89 1.17
N SER A 33 -13.36 2.00 0.74
CA SER A 33 -13.71 2.19 -0.67
C SER A 33 -12.65 3.01 -1.41
N LEU A 34 -11.43 3.04 -0.89
CA LEU A 34 -10.32 3.78 -1.48
C LEU A 34 -10.13 3.35 -2.93
N ALA A 35 -10.23 4.30 -3.87
CA ALA A 35 -10.19 4.00 -5.30
C ALA A 35 -8.87 4.38 -5.97
N GLU A 36 -8.08 5.22 -5.34
CA GLU A 36 -6.80 5.64 -5.88
C GLU A 36 -5.83 6.05 -4.79
N VAL A 37 -4.54 5.94 -5.05
CA VAL A 37 -3.48 6.37 -4.15
C VAL A 37 -2.39 7.05 -4.98
N ASP A 38 -1.86 8.16 -4.47
CA ASP A 38 -0.83 8.94 -5.15
C ASP A 38 0.52 8.21 -5.14
N GLU A 39 1.32 8.35 -6.20
CA GLU A 39 2.61 7.67 -6.27
C GLU A 39 3.61 8.15 -5.21
N ASP A 40 3.44 9.36 -4.68
CA ASP A 40 4.30 9.92 -3.65
C ASP A 40 3.74 9.72 -2.23
N PHE A 41 2.71 8.90 -2.08
CA PHE A 41 2.01 8.73 -0.81
C PHE A 41 2.96 8.35 0.33
N PHE A 42 3.93 7.49 0.06
CA PHE A 42 4.91 7.05 1.05
C PHE A 42 6.32 7.60 0.79
N ALA A 43 6.45 8.60 -0.09
CA ALA A 43 7.76 9.09 -0.50
C ALA A 43 8.56 9.75 0.63
N HIS A 44 7.88 10.20 1.69
CA HIS A 44 8.51 10.87 2.82
C HIS A 44 8.64 9.99 4.05
N ASN A 45 8.52 8.67 3.88
CA ASN A 45 8.51 7.72 4.99
C ASN A 45 9.60 6.65 4.80
N PRO A 46 10.90 7.03 4.87
CA PRO A 46 12.00 6.10 4.58
C PRO A 46 12.15 4.97 5.59
N GLU A 47 11.55 5.11 6.79
CA GLU A 47 11.61 4.08 7.82
C GLU A 47 10.45 3.08 7.75
N LEU A 48 9.54 3.25 6.77
CA LEU A 48 8.39 2.36 6.62
C LEU A 48 8.86 0.93 6.33
N SER A 49 8.43 -0.01 7.16
CA SER A 49 8.82 -1.41 7.04
C SER A 49 7.64 -2.37 7.01
N ASN A 50 6.48 -2.01 7.54
CA ASN A 50 5.32 -2.90 7.59
C ASN A 50 4.12 -2.29 6.87
N VAL A 51 3.76 -2.89 5.73
CA VAL A 51 2.59 -2.50 4.95
C VAL A 51 1.58 -3.66 4.82
N THR A 52 1.73 -4.71 5.64
CA THR A 52 0.87 -5.88 5.52
C THR A 52 -0.61 -5.50 5.64
N VAL A 53 -1.42 -6.05 4.75
CA VAL A 53 -2.88 -5.86 4.70
C VAL A 53 -3.30 -4.40 4.47
N CYS A 54 -2.35 -3.50 4.20
CA CYS A 54 -2.62 -2.05 4.15
C CYS A 54 -3.76 -1.67 3.19
N PHE A 55 -3.78 -2.23 2.00
CA PHE A 55 -4.78 -1.92 0.98
C PHE A 55 -5.71 -3.09 0.67
N SER A 56 -5.75 -4.09 1.53
CA SER A 56 -6.58 -5.26 1.33
C SER A 56 -8.06 -4.88 1.26
N ASN A 57 -8.76 -5.46 0.29
CA ASN A 57 -10.20 -5.27 0.13
C ASN A 57 -10.62 -3.80 -0.07
N THR A 58 -9.78 -3.04 -0.78
CA THR A 58 -10.11 -1.68 -1.21
C THR A 58 -10.77 -1.72 -2.59
N LYS A 59 -11.00 -0.56 -3.18
CA LYS A 59 -11.57 -0.41 -4.52
C LYS A 59 -10.57 0.16 -5.51
N LEU A 60 -9.27 -0.05 -5.29
CA LEU A 60 -8.23 0.43 -6.18
C LEU A 60 -8.41 -0.14 -7.58
N LYS A 61 -8.21 0.68 -8.60
CA LYS A 61 -8.21 0.25 -10.00
C LYS A 61 -6.80 -0.03 -10.50
N THR A 62 -5.84 0.74 -10.01
CA THR A 62 -4.44 0.56 -10.34
C THR A 62 -3.60 0.86 -9.09
N VAL A 63 -2.35 0.43 -9.12
CA VAL A 63 -1.37 0.74 -8.07
C VAL A 63 -0.22 1.47 -8.74
N PRO A 64 0.18 2.65 -8.26
CA PRO A 64 1.31 3.38 -8.87
C PRO A 64 2.58 2.55 -8.81
N GLU A 65 3.29 2.46 -9.93
CA GLU A 65 4.52 1.67 -10.00
C GLU A 65 5.57 2.12 -8.98
N LYS A 66 5.61 3.42 -8.68
CA LYS A 66 6.60 3.99 -7.77
C LYS A 66 6.11 4.15 -6.33
N LEU A 67 4.97 3.55 -6.00
CA LEU A 67 4.38 3.71 -4.66
C LEU A 67 5.37 3.41 -3.53
N PHE A 68 6.18 2.37 -3.68
CA PHE A 68 7.14 1.95 -2.66
C PHE A 68 8.59 2.25 -3.04
N ALA A 69 8.82 3.11 -4.03
CA ALA A 69 10.17 3.37 -4.54
C ALA A 69 11.10 4.00 -3.50
N LYS A 70 10.55 4.70 -2.52
CA LYS A 70 11.31 5.38 -1.46
C LYS A 70 11.29 4.62 -0.14
N ASN A 71 10.87 3.35 -0.14
CA ASN A 71 10.66 2.58 1.07
C ASN A 71 11.47 1.27 1.05
N PRO A 72 12.82 1.35 1.01
CA PRO A 72 13.63 0.15 0.85
C PRO A 72 13.64 -0.78 2.07
N LYS A 73 13.09 -0.34 3.20
CA LYS A 73 13.05 -1.14 4.42
C LYS A 73 11.84 -2.06 4.52
N ILE A 74 10.90 -1.98 3.57
CA ILE A 74 9.76 -2.88 3.59
C ILE A 74 10.25 -4.30 3.30
N ASP A 75 10.01 -5.20 4.24
CA ASP A 75 10.44 -6.59 4.15
C ASP A 75 9.30 -7.58 4.04
N ASP A 76 8.05 -7.13 4.09
CA ASP A 76 6.88 -8.01 4.03
C ASP A 76 5.73 -7.29 3.34
N PHE A 77 5.33 -7.81 2.18
CA PHE A 77 4.19 -7.32 1.41
C PHE A 77 2.99 -8.28 1.51
N SER A 78 2.96 -9.14 2.52
CA SER A 78 1.89 -10.13 2.66
C SER A 78 0.52 -9.47 2.68
N SER A 79 -0.37 -9.94 1.82
CA SER A 79 -1.76 -9.50 1.72
C SER A 79 -1.98 -8.02 1.50
N VAL A 80 -0.95 -7.27 1.09
CA VAL A 80 -1.08 -5.81 0.95
C VAL A 80 -2.16 -5.43 -0.07
N PHE A 81 -2.33 -6.21 -1.13
CA PHE A 81 -3.32 -5.96 -2.18
C PHE A 81 -4.34 -7.10 -2.34
N THR A 82 -4.56 -7.88 -1.29
CA THR A 82 -5.49 -9.01 -1.33
C THR A 82 -6.94 -8.55 -1.48
N GLY A 83 -7.70 -9.26 -2.31
CA GLY A 83 -9.15 -9.05 -2.39
C GLY A 83 -9.59 -7.76 -3.08
N ILE A 84 -8.74 -7.16 -3.90
CA ILE A 84 -9.11 -5.95 -4.63
C ILE A 84 -9.75 -6.35 -5.96
N LEU A 85 -11.07 -6.54 -5.93
CA LEU A 85 -11.81 -7.03 -7.09
C LEU A 85 -11.88 -6.03 -8.24
N THR A 86 -11.62 -4.75 -7.96
CA THR A 86 -11.65 -3.69 -8.97
C THR A 86 -10.30 -3.47 -9.66
N LEU A 87 -9.24 -4.16 -9.22
CA LEU A 87 -7.89 -3.96 -9.75
C LEU A 87 -7.83 -4.38 -11.22
N GLU A 88 -7.45 -3.46 -12.10
CA GLU A 88 -7.40 -3.67 -13.54
C GLU A 88 -6.00 -4.04 -14.03
N THR A 89 -4.96 -3.45 -13.43
CA THR A 89 -3.58 -3.70 -13.81
C THR A 89 -2.68 -3.71 -12.59
N ILE A 90 -1.55 -4.43 -12.70
CA ILE A 90 -0.51 -4.46 -11.68
C ILE A 90 0.79 -4.04 -12.36
N PRO A 91 1.46 -2.96 -11.90
CA PRO A 91 2.71 -2.51 -12.51
C PRO A 91 3.80 -3.58 -12.40
N GLU A 92 4.53 -3.79 -13.48
CA GLU A 92 5.56 -4.81 -13.55
C GLU A 92 6.66 -4.63 -12.52
N ASN A 93 7.06 -3.40 -12.24
CA ASN A 93 8.20 -3.10 -11.40
C ASN A 93 7.84 -2.53 -10.03
N ILE A 94 6.62 -2.80 -9.55
CA ILE A 94 6.17 -2.20 -8.28
C ILE A 94 7.07 -2.55 -7.09
N PHE A 95 7.72 -3.72 -7.11
CA PHE A 95 8.59 -4.16 -6.02
C PHE A 95 10.08 -4.11 -6.37
N ALA A 96 10.46 -3.39 -7.44
CA ALA A 96 11.83 -3.40 -7.95
C ALA A 96 12.88 -2.86 -6.97
N ASN A 97 12.48 -1.96 -6.06
CA ASN A 97 13.41 -1.32 -5.13
C ASN A 97 13.30 -1.85 -3.70
N GLN A 98 12.98 -3.13 -3.53
CA GLN A 98 12.73 -3.73 -2.22
C GLN A 98 13.77 -4.81 -1.91
N PRO A 99 15.04 -4.44 -1.63
CA PRO A 99 16.11 -5.43 -1.45
C PRO A 99 15.96 -6.28 -0.20
N GLU A 100 15.24 -5.81 0.81
CA GLU A 100 15.04 -6.55 2.05
C GLU A 100 13.79 -7.41 2.07
N CYS A 101 12.98 -7.33 1.01
CA CYS A 101 11.73 -8.07 0.99
C CYS A 101 11.98 -9.55 0.75
N ASP A 102 11.46 -10.38 1.64
CA ASP A 102 11.51 -11.82 1.52
C ASP A 102 10.14 -12.47 1.61
N SER A 103 9.06 -11.68 1.65
CA SER A 103 7.72 -12.22 1.78
C SER A 103 6.72 -11.46 0.90
N PHE A 104 6.09 -12.22 -0.02
CA PHE A 104 5.01 -11.73 -0.87
C PHE A 104 3.75 -12.58 -0.69
N TYR A 105 3.61 -13.21 0.46
CA TYR A 105 2.56 -14.20 0.71
C TYR A 105 1.17 -13.56 0.57
N TYR A 106 0.34 -14.12 -0.32
CA TYR A 106 -1.00 -13.64 -0.60
C TYR A 106 -1.09 -12.19 -1.09
N THR A 107 0.01 -11.61 -1.59
CA THR A 107 0.06 -10.18 -1.97
C THR A 107 -1.12 -9.77 -2.86
N PHE A 108 -1.46 -10.56 -3.88
CA PHE A 108 -2.55 -10.25 -4.81
C PHE A 108 -3.67 -11.30 -4.80
N GLN A 109 -3.77 -12.12 -3.76
CA GLN A 109 -4.77 -13.17 -3.72
C GLN A 109 -6.18 -12.58 -3.83
N GLY A 110 -7.02 -13.15 -4.71
CA GLY A 110 -8.39 -12.68 -4.89
C GLY A 110 -8.55 -11.37 -5.64
N SER A 111 -7.50 -10.91 -6.30
CA SER A 111 -7.52 -9.65 -7.05
C SER A 111 -7.56 -9.87 -8.55
#